data_32710b3d0755c6682f9b09d7f65a7ce3
#
_entry.id   32710b3d0755c6682f9b09d7f65a7ce3
#
_cell.length_a   1.000
_cell.length_b   1.000
_cell.length_c   1.000
_cell.angle_alpha   90.00
_cell.angle_beta   90.00
_cell.angle_gamma   90.00
#
_symmetry.space_group_name_H-M   'P 1'
#
loop_
_entity.id
_entity.type
_entity.pdbx_description
1 polymer ?
#
loop_
_entity_poly.entity_id
_entity_poly.type
_entity_poly.pdbx_seq_one_letter_code
_entity_poly.pdbx_strand_id
1 'polypeptide(L)'
;MSIVVGISAEDEAEHHRVGITQKWFHEALLVAESERQLRPGTDCMQLSQLLAASQWGVTLMWQKGLISLETLRHQAVIKHCLDLMPFCRMGTRKWLDDLLSSLTTTTQKRANCAQEFEAHITS
;
A
#
# COMPACT_ATOMS: atom_id res chain seq x y z
N MET A 1 6.85 -31.24 3.18
CA MET A 1 7.81 -30.25 2.69
C MET A 1 8.34 -29.42 3.85
N SER A 2 9.65 -29.32 3.98
CA SER A 2 10.31 -28.79 5.16
C SER A 2 10.33 -27.24 5.28
N ILE A 3 9.68 -26.53 4.39
CA ILE A 3 9.68 -25.06 4.39
C ILE A 3 9.04 -24.48 5.65
N VAL A 4 8.13 -25.23 6.27
CA VAL A 4 7.43 -24.81 7.47
C VAL A 4 8.16 -25.22 8.74
N VAL A 5 9.14 -26.11 8.63
CA VAL A 5 9.93 -26.57 9.76
C VAL A 5 10.98 -25.50 10.08
N GLY A 6 10.86 -24.89 11.23
CA GLY A 6 11.76 -23.83 11.66
C GLY A 6 11.12 -22.43 11.69
N ILE A 7 9.80 -22.32 11.51
CA ILE A 7 9.09 -21.07 11.74
C ILE A 7 9.22 -20.75 13.23
N SER A 8 9.86 -19.62 13.54
CA SER A 8 10.02 -19.16 14.92
C SER A 8 8.71 -18.58 15.45
N ALA A 9 8.63 -18.39 16.77
CA ALA A 9 7.49 -17.72 17.40
C ALA A 9 7.30 -16.30 16.84
N GLU A 10 8.40 -15.63 16.46
CA GLU A 10 8.38 -14.31 15.83
C GLU A 10 7.75 -14.38 14.44
N ASP A 11 8.11 -15.40 13.65
CA ASP A 11 7.52 -15.62 12.32
C ASP A 11 6.02 -15.95 12.41
N GLU A 12 5.62 -16.70 13.41
CA GLU A 12 4.20 -16.97 13.67
C GLU A 12 3.44 -15.70 14.02
N ALA A 13 4.02 -14.82 14.84
CA ALA A 13 3.41 -13.54 15.19
C ALA A 13 3.28 -12.62 13.97
N GLU A 14 4.27 -12.59 13.09
CA GLU A 14 4.21 -11.85 11.83
C GLU A 14 3.14 -12.43 10.90
N HIS A 15 3.09 -13.74 10.77
CA HIS A 15 2.08 -14.42 9.96
C HIS A 15 0.66 -14.08 10.45
N HIS A 16 0.47 -14.04 11.75
CA HIS A 16 -0.82 -13.67 12.35
C HIS A 16 -1.19 -12.22 12.03
N ARG A 17 -0.23 -11.30 12.10
CA ARG A 17 -0.45 -9.86 11.77
C ARG A 17 -0.81 -9.67 10.31
N VAL A 18 -0.15 -10.38 9.41
CA VAL A 18 -0.47 -10.36 7.98
C VAL A 18 -1.89 -10.86 7.73
N GLY A 19 -2.30 -11.93 8.44
CA GLY A 19 -3.65 -12.47 8.37
C GLY A 19 -4.71 -11.47 8.81
N ILE A 20 -4.46 -10.71 9.89
CA ILE A 20 -5.37 -9.66 10.37
C ILE A 20 -5.47 -8.54 9.33
N THR A 21 -4.35 -8.10 8.77
CA THR A 21 -4.31 -7.06 7.75
C THR A 21 -5.10 -7.49 6.51
N GLN A 22 -4.93 -8.72 6.08
CA GLN A 22 -5.69 -9.28 4.95
C GLN A 22 -7.19 -9.28 5.23
N LYS A 23 -7.58 -9.64 6.43
CA LYS A 23 -8.98 -9.66 6.84
C LYS A 23 -9.59 -8.25 6.76
N TRP A 24 -8.89 -7.25 7.24
CA TRP A 24 -9.37 -5.87 7.18
C TRP A 24 -9.53 -5.40 5.73
N PHE A 25 -8.57 -5.69 4.87
CA PHE A 25 -8.69 -5.36 3.45
C PHE A 25 -9.86 -6.09 2.80
N HIS A 26 -10.05 -7.37 3.12
CA HIS A 26 -11.14 -8.17 2.58
C HIS A 26 -12.50 -7.58 2.97
N GLU A 27 -12.69 -7.21 4.24
CA GLU A 27 -13.92 -6.59 4.72
C GLU A 27 -14.18 -5.25 4.02
N ALA A 28 -13.15 -4.43 3.87
CA ALA A 28 -13.26 -3.14 3.17
C ALA A 28 -13.61 -3.33 1.69
N LEU A 29 -13.03 -4.31 1.03
CA LEU A 29 -13.33 -4.62 -0.38
C LEU A 29 -14.74 -5.14 -0.57
N LEU A 30 -15.27 -5.92 0.37
CA LEU A 30 -16.66 -6.38 0.33
C LEU A 30 -17.63 -5.20 0.44
N VAL A 31 -17.33 -4.22 1.28
CA VAL A 31 -18.12 -2.99 1.38
C VAL A 31 -18.06 -2.22 0.05
N ALA A 32 -16.87 -2.06 -0.51
CA ALA A 32 -16.68 -1.38 -1.80
C ALA A 32 -17.45 -2.09 -2.92
N GLU A 33 -17.48 -3.42 -2.92
CA GLU A 33 -18.26 -4.21 -3.88
C GLU A 33 -19.76 -3.96 -3.71
N SER A 34 -20.24 -3.94 -2.46
CA SER A 34 -21.65 -3.67 -2.17
C SER A 34 -22.07 -2.28 -2.59
N GLU A 35 -21.15 -1.31 -2.56
CA GLU A 35 -21.37 0.06 -3.02
C GLU A 35 -21.11 0.25 -4.52
N ARG A 36 -20.87 -0.83 -5.24
CA ARG A 36 -20.61 -0.84 -6.68
C ARG A 36 -19.42 0.01 -7.11
N GLN A 37 -18.37 0.05 -6.27
CA GLN A 37 -17.13 0.74 -6.59
C GLN A 37 -16.14 -0.13 -7.35
N LEU A 38 -16.30 -1.45 -7.28
CA LEU A 38 -15.44 -2.42 -7.95
C LEU A 38 -16.11 -2.98 -9.20
N ARG A 39 -15.29 -3.43 -10.14
CA ARG A 39 -15.78 -4.11 -11.35
C ARG A 39 -16.48 -5.42 -10.98
N PRO A 40 -17.57 -5.80 -11.68
CA PRO A 40 -18.22 -7.09 -11.45
C PRO A 40 -17.24 -8.24 -11.62
N GLY A 41 -17.33 -9.24 -10.74
CA GLY A 41 -16.46 -10.41 -10.81
C GLY A 41 -15.07 -10.22 -10.19
N THR A 42 -14.81 -9.08 -9.53
CA THR A 42 -13.56 -8.89 -8.80
C THR A 42 -13.45 -9.89 -7.66
N ASP A 43 -12.33 -10.62 -7.60
CA ASP A 43 -12.05 -11.54 -6.51
C ASP A 43 -11.51 -10.75 -5.31
N CYS A 44 -12.39 -10.40 -4.38
CA CYS A 44 -12.03 -9.60 -3.21
C CYS A 44 -11.05 -10.33 -2.29
N MET A 45 -11.11 -11.65 -2.21
CA MET A 45 -10.18 -12.42 -1.40
C MET A 45 -8.76 -12.34 -1.96
N GLN A 46 -8.59 -12.57 -3.25
CA GLN A 46 -7.29 -12.49 -3.89
C GLN A 46 -6.73 -11.07 -3.84
N LEU A 47 -7.57 -10.07 -4.08
CA LEU A 47 -7.16 -8.67 -4.02
C LEU A 47 -6.73 -8.29 -2.61
N SER A 48 -7.42 -8.77 -1.58
CA SER A 48 -7.04 -8.54 -0.18
C SER A 48 -5.66 -9.13 0.14
N GLN A 49 -5.35 -10.29 -0.41
CA GLN A 49 -4.04 -10.93 -0.25
C GLN A 49 -2.93 -10.08 -0.88
N LEU A 50 -3.17 -9.56 -2.08
CA LEU A 50 -2.21 -8.69 -2.77
C LEU A 50 -1.99 -7.38 -2.02
N LEU A 51 -3.04 -6.77 -1.51
CA LEU A 51 -2.94 -5.53 -0.73
C LEU A 51 -2.18 -5.76 0.58
N ALA A 52 -2.46 -6.86 1.28
CA ALA A 52 -1.76 -7.20 2.51
C ALA A 52 -0.27 -7.44 2.26
N ALA A 53 0.08 -8.13 1.18
CA ALA A 53 1.47 -8.37 0.80
C ALA A 53 2.19 -7.06 0.47
N SER A 54 1.53 -6.14 -0.24
CA SER A 54 2.06 -4.82 -0.55
C SER A 54 2.31 -4.00 0.71
N GLN A 55 1.34 -3.98 1.61
CA GLN A 55 1.46 -3.26 2.89
C GLN A 55 2.62 -3.81 3.71
N TRP A 56 2.73 -5.12 3.77
CA TRP A 56 3.79 -5.77 4.54
C TRP A 56 5.18 -5.49 3.97
N GLY A 57 5.32 -5.49 2.64
CA GLY A 57 6.58 -5.16 1.98
C GLY A 57 7.09 -3.77 2.35
N VAL A 58 6.21 -2.76 2.32
CA VAL A 58 6.57 -1.39 2.69
C VAL A 58 6.89 -1.30 4.19
N THR A 59 6.13 -2.00 5.03
CA THR A 59 6.35 -2.06 6.47
C THR A 59 7.73 -2.66 6.81
N LEU A 60 8.14 -3.71 6.11
CA LEU A 60 9.47 -4.30 6.29
C LEU A 60 10.60 -3.33 5.94
N MET A 61 10.43 -2.54 4.89
CA MET A 61 11.42 -1.52 4.52
C MET A 61 11.58 -0.49 5.64
N TRP A 62 10.49 -0.07 6.25
CA TRP A 62 10.52 0.83 7.39
C TRP A 62 11.19 0.18 8.60
N GLN A 63 10.84 -1.05 8.93
CA GLN A 63 11.42 -1.77 10.07
C GLN A 63 12.94 -1.94 9.94
N LYS A 64 13.43 -2.08 8.71
CA LYS A 64 14.85 -2.21 8.42
C LYS A 64 15.58 -0.85 8.32
N GLY A 65 14.87 0.24 8.56
CA GLY A 65 15.44 1.57 8.51
C GLY A 65 15.72 2.11 7.11
N LEU A 66 15.17 1.46 6.07
CA LEU A 66 15.38 1.88 4.68
C LEU A 66 14.54 3.10 4.30
N ILE A 67 13.42 3.29 4.96
CA ILE A 67 12.51 4.44 4.75
C ILE A 67 12.03 4.97 6.10
N SER A 68 11.66 6.25 6.14
CA SER A 68 11.05 6.88 7.32
C SER A 68 9.60 6.46 7.48
N LEU A 69 9.02 6.69 8.67
CA LEU A 69 7.60 6.43 8.92
C LEU A 69 6.70 7.29 8.02
N GLU A 70 7.10 8.53 7.78
CA GLU A 70 6.37 9.43 6.88
C GLU A 70 6.37 8.88 5.45
N THR A 71 7.51 8.42 4.97
CA THR A 71 7.64 7.79 3.66
C THR A 71 6.80 6.52 3.57
N LEU A 72 6.80 5.69 4.63
CA LEU A 72 5.97 4.50 4.71
C LEU A 72 4.50 4.84 4.48
N ARG A 73 3.97 5.81 5.22
CA ARG A 73 2.57 6.22 5.12
C ARG A 73 2.21 6.72 3.73
N HIS A 74 3.08 7.54 3.17
CA HIS A 74 2.88 8.12 1.85
C HIS A 74 2.91 7.07 0.74
N GLN A 75 3.94 6.22 0.74
CA GLN A 75 4.09 5.16 -0.25
C GLN A 75 3.00 4.09 -0.15
N ALA A 76 2.55 3.77 1.06
CA ALA A 76 1.48 2.80 1.24
C ALA A 76 0.19 3.26 0.55
N VAL A 77 -0.19 4.53 0.71
CA VAL A 77 -1.39 5.07 0.06
C VAL A 77 -1.25 5.04 -1.46
N ILE A 78 -0.12 5.49 -2.00
CA ILE A 78 0.15 5.48 -3.44
C ILE A 78 0.05 4.05 -3.99
N LYS A 79 0.70 3.11 -3.33
CA LYS A 79 0.74 1.72 -3.77
C LYS A 79 -0.65 1.09 -3.77
N HIS A 80 -1.44 1.34 -2.74
CA HIS A 80 -2.80 0.82 -2.68
C HIS A 80 -3.69 1.42 -3.77
N CYS A 81 -3.53 2.71 -4.07
CA CYS A 81 -4.25 3.34 -5.19
C CYS A 81 -3.89 2.67 -6.52
N LEU A 82 -2.61 2.42 -6.76
CA LEU A 82 -2.14 1.76 -7.98
C LEU A 82 -2.64 0.32 -8.07
N ASP A 83 -2.61 -0.42 -6.97
CA ASP A 83 -3.04 -1.82 -6.94
C ASP A 83 -4.56 -1.95 -7.17
N LEU A 84 -5.35 -1.00 -6.67
CA LEU A 84 -6.81 -1.03 -6.78
C LEU A 84 -7.33 -0.53 -8.12
N MET A 85 -6.59 0.35 -8.78
CA MET A 85 -7.07 1.06 -9.97
C MET A 85 -7.63 0.14 -11.08
N PRO A 86 -6.98 -0.99 -11.44
CA PRO A 86 -7.49 -1.89 -12.47
C PRO A 86 -8.81 -2.57 -12.11
N PHE A 87 -9.15 -2.66 -10.83
CA PHE A 87 -10.31 -3.38 -10.31
C PHE A 87 -11.49 -2.46 -10.03
N CYS A 88 -11.31 -1.14 -10.17
CA CYS A 88 -12.33 -0.16 -9.87
C CYS A 88 -13.18 0.19 -11.09
N ARG A 89 -14.45 0.53 -10.87
CA ARG A 89 -15.32 1.11 -11.89
C ARG A 89 -14.84 2.51 -12.25
N MET A 90 -15.24 3.01 -13.41
CA MET A 90 -14.71 4.26 -13.97
C MET A 90 -14.78 5.46 -13.02
N GLY A 91 -15.89 5.65 -12.31
CA GLY A 91 -16.03 6.76 -11.37
C GLY A 91 -15.04 6.70 -10.21
N THR A 92 -14.90 5.52 -9.61
CA THR A 92 -13.94 5.27 -8.51
C THR A 92 -12.51 5.37 -9.02
N ARG A 93 -12.25 4.82 -10.22
CA ARG A 93 -10.93 4.90 -10.85
C ARG A 93 -10.49 6.34 -11.07
N LYS A 94 -11.40 7.19 -11.54
CA LYS A 94 -11.10 8.61 -11.73
C LYS A 94 -10.77 9.29 -10.40
N TRP A 95 -11.53 8.98 -9.36
CA TRP A 95 -11.27 9.51 -8.03
C TRP A 95 -9.89 9.10 -7.51
N LEU A 96 -9.52 7.81 -7.69
CA LEU A 96 -8.20 7.30 -7.31
C LEU A 96 -7.08 7.96 -8.13
N ASP A 97 -7.30 8.17 -9.42
CA ASP A 97 -6.34 8.82 -10.30
C ASP A 97 -6.08 10.26 -9.88
N ASP A 98 -7.14 11.00 -9.53
CA ASP A 98 -7.03 12.37 -9.03
C ASP A 98 -6.27 12.40 -7.70
N LEU A 99 -6.56 11.48 -6.79
CA LEU A 99 -5.87 11.34 -5.52
C LEU A 99 -4.39 11.02 -5.74
N LEU A 100 -4.09 10.08 -6.62
CA LEU A 100 -2.72 9.66 -6.94
C LEU A 100 -1.93 10.82 -7.53
N SER A 101 -2.52 11.61 -8.43
CA SER A 101 -1.88 12.79 -9.01
C SER A 101 -1.57 13.83 -7.94
N SER A 102 -2.47 14.06 -7.01
CA SER A 102 -2.27 14.96 -5.88
C SER A 102 -1.10 14.51 -5.00
N LEU A 103 -1.05 13.22 -4.68
CA LEU A 103 0.02 12.66 -3.83
C LEU A 103 1.39 12.70 -4.51
N THR A 104 1.47 12.37 -5.79
CA THR A 104 2.73 12.41 -6.55
C THR A 104 3.22 13.84 -6.75
N THR A 105 2.34 14.79 -6.96
CA THR A 105 2.71 16.21 -7.05
C THR A 105 3.31 16.70 -5.74
N THR A 106 2.73 16.31 -4.61
CA THR A 106 3.26 16.65 -3.27
C THR A 106 4.65 16.06 -3.07
N THR A 107 4.86 14.81 -3.48
CA THR A 107 6.17 14.14 -3.41
C THR A 107 7.20 14.88 -4.26
N GLN A 108 6.83 15.28 -5.46
CA GLN A 108 7.71 16.01 -6.36
C GLN A 108 8.11 17.37 -5.78
N LYS A 109 7.16 18.08 -5.17
CA LYS A 109 7.45 19.34 -4.46
C LYS A 109 8.47 19.16 -3.34
N ARG A 110 8.30 18.11 -2.53
CA ARG A 110 9.22 17.80 -1.44
C ARG A 110 10.62 17.49 -1.96
N ALA A 111 10.72 16.69 -3.03
CA ALA A 111 11.99 16.35 -3.67
C ALA A 111 12.68 17.60 -4.21
N ASN A 112 11.94 18.48 -4.86
CA ASN A 112 12.48 19.74 -5.40
C ASN A 112 12.97 20.66 -4.27
N CYS A 113 12.24 20.78 -3.18
CA CYS A 113 12.66 21.55 -2.00
C CYS A 113 13.94 21.00 -1.40
N ALA A 114 14.08 19.67 -1.28
CA ALA A 114 15.28 19.04 -0.77
C ALA A 114 16.50 19.32 -1.68
N GLN A 115 16.31 19.24 -2.99
CA GLN A 115 17.37 19.56 -3.97
C GLN A 115 17.80 21.02 -3.90
N GLU A 116 16.84 21.94 -3.79
CA GLU A 116 17.12 23.37 -3.63
C GLU A 116 17.91 23.64 -2.36
N PHE A 117 17.55 22.97 -1.27
CA PHE A 117 18.23 23.09 0.01
C PHE A 117 19.68 22.59 -0.09
N GLU A 118 19.91 21.43 -0.70
CA GLU A 118 21.23 20.88 -0.92
C GLU A 118 22.09 21.79 -1.81
N ALA A 119 21.53 22.29 -2.89
CA ALA A 119 22.20 23.23 -3.79
C ALA A 119 22.60 24.51 -3.06
N HIS A 120 21.75 24.99 -2.14
CA HIS A 120 22.03 26.18 -1.34
C HIS A 120 23.17 25.96 -0.33
N ILE A 121 23.25 24.78 0.25
CA ILE A 121 24.31 24.41 1.19
C ILE A 121 25.66 24.24 0.49
N THR A 122 25.68 23.68 -0.71
CA THR A 122 26.90 23.39 -1.47
C THR A 122 27.44 24.58 -2.24
N SER A 123 26.68 25.63 -2.36
CA SER A 123 27.14 26.88 -2.98
C SER A 123 27.65 27.85 -1.91
#